data_d8a97cf7de30fb727bc2a21ae55b2abf
#
_entry.id   d8a97cf7de30fb727bc2a21ae55b2abf
#
_cell.length_a   1.000
_cell.length_b   1.000
_cell.length_c   1.000
_cell.angle_alpha   90.00
_cell.angle_beta   90.00
_cell.angle_gamma   90.00
#
_symmetry.space_group_name_H-M   'P 1'
#
loop_
_entity.id
_entity.type
_entity.pdbx_description
1 polymer ?
#
loop_
_entity_poly.entity_id
_entity_poly.type
_entity_poly.pdbx_seq_one_letter_code
_entity_poly.pdbx_strand_id
1 'polypeptide(L)'
;MTYCGQEPHHLRLQSCWHHGSVWRMTLFTSARIYSLDPFPSSSRKTPAQAGKPERISPSSGGVQRNLSAVAVPLQGQFRPLCRYDPLDLGDVDENTQKALACKHLRRFIVDPSLARIVTDHLARDIDDGKAVIFECNPGPGVLTRALLNRGAQRVVALEGDTNFLPELKDLERKLDGQLDVVHCDFFKLDPIGHGSMKPPAMYSEKLFSDLAISEVPWSADVPVKIVGIFSQRNEKNILWKLIYNLFERRSIFHYGRVELIMFISQKEYRKLVTRPRDYKNYQAFSVLWQMACDIELLHEEPLSSFLTVTKKTGRPSTKNTVSQSDNLCLVRITPREDLFNSLLTPLNGSTLVLMLKQCLAKRKSRLIEQINSWSPGSGSELISKLGFLDDTMTGDVYPDEFKRLFELMEQSGNFTESWLYEETLETTNTGHS
;
A
#
# COMPACT_ATOMS: atom_id res chain seq x y z
N MET A 1 -25.70 -34.44 -69.59
CA MET A 1 -24.24 -34.74 -69.75
C MET A 1 -23.48 -33.57 -69.17
N THR A 2 -22.55 -33.85 -68.35
CA THR A 2 -21.39 -33.18 -67.77
C THR A 2 -21.64 -32.41 -66.45
N TYR A 3 -21.23 -33.04 -65.41
CA TYR A 3 -20.94 -32.52 -64.08
C TYR A 3 -19.79 -31.51 -64.10
N CYS A 4 -19.89 -30.46 -63.29
CA CYS A 4 -18.71 -29.79 -62.79
C CYS A 4 -19.01 -29.27 -61.38
N GLY A 5 -18.20 -29.75 -60.40
CA GLY A 5 -18.30 -29.44 -59.02
C GLY A 5 -17.76 -28.07 -58.67
N GLN A 6 -18.29 -27.45 -57.66
CA GLN A 6 -17.70 -26.29 -57.01
C GLN A 6 -17.39 -26.61 -55.54
N GLU A 7 -16.11 -26.48 -55.22
CA GLU A 7 -15.58 -26.52 -53.86
C GLU A 7 -15.89 -25.21 -53.11
N PRO A 8 -15.98 -25.23 -51.75
CA PRO A 8 -16.33 -24.04 -50.97
C PRO A 8 -15.11 -23.13 -50.74
N HIS A 9 -15.34 -21.85 -50.91
CA HIS A 9 -14.37 -20.78 -50.64
C HIS A 9 -14.07 -20.62 -49.15
N HIS A 10 -12.80 -20.83 -48.79
CA HIS A 10 -12.21 -20.40 -47.53
C HIS A 10 -12.19 -18.86 -47.45
N LEU A 11 -12.95 -18.30 -46.51
CA LEU A 11 -12.81 -16.89 -46.13
C LEU A 11 -11.55 -16.73 -45.25
N ARG A 12 -10.52 -16.12 -45.83
CA ARG A 12 -9.36 -15.59 -45.10
C ARG A 12 -9.79 -14.33 -44.33
N LEU A 13 -9.84 -14.40 -43.04
CA LEU A 13 -9.84 -13.23 -42.17
C LEU A 13 -8.43 -12.67 -42.08
N GLN A 14 -8.19 -11.55 -42.75
CA GLN A 14 -7.01 -10.71 -42.51
C GLN A 14 -7.21 -9.94 -41.21
N SER A 15 -6.46 -10.32 -40.19
CA SER A 15 -6.36 -9.58 -38.92
C SER A 15 -5.35 -8.45 -39.11
N CYS A 16 -5.81 -7.20 -39.17
CA CYS A 16 -4.98 -6.03 -38.97
C CYS A 16 -4.61 -5.89 -37.48
N TRP A 17 -3.37 -6.23 -37.13
CA TRP A 17 -2.79 -5.94 -35.85
C TRP A 17 -2.26 -4.51 -35.82
N HIS A 18 -2.92 -3.63 -35.09
CA HIS A 18 -2.32 -2.37 -34.66
C HIS A 18 -1.66 -2.55 -33.32
N HIS A 19 -0.40 -2.17 -33.24
CA HIS A 19 0.45 -2.19 -32.05
C HIS A 19 -0.19 -1.47 -30.85
N GLY A 20 -0.70 -2.25 -29.90
CA GLY A 20 -1.00 -1.81 -28.55
C GLY A 20 -0.17 -2.65 -27.58
N SER A 21 0.73 -2.00 -26.86
CA SER A 21 1.62 -2.62 -25.88
C SER A 21 0.82 -3.39 -24.82
N VAL A 22 0.80 -4.71 -24.94
CA VAL A 22 0.26 -5.62 -23.91
C VAL A 22 1.33 -5.76 -22.84
N TRP A 23 1.13 -5.11 -21.68
CA TRP A 23 1.90 -5.36 -20.49
C TRP A 23 1.44 -6.69 -19.90
N ARG A 24 2.26 -7.74 -20.03
CA ARG A 24 2.09 -8.98 -19.29
C ARG A 24 2.36 -8.69 -17.81
N MET A 25 1.31 -8.60 -16.99
CA MET A 25 1.42 -8.72 -15.54
C MET A 25 1.44 -10.21 -15.20
N THR A 26 2.61 -10.76 -14.94
CA THR A 26 2.75 -12.10 -14.40
C THR A 26 2.49 -12.01 -12.89
N LEU A 27 1.39 -12.59 -12.45
CA LEU A 27 1.06 -12.73 -11.02
C LEU A 27 1.83 -13.94 -10.48
N PHE A 28 2.84 -13.70 -9.64
CA PHE A 28 3.52 -14.77 -8.90
C PHE A 28 2.80 -15.03 -7.58
N THR A 29 2.21 -16.21 -7.46
CA THR A 29 1.73 -16.75 -6.19
C THR A 29 2.77 -17.72 -5.66
N SER A 30 3.49 -17.35 -4.61
CA SER A 30 4.34 -18.27 -3.84
C SER A 30 3.56 -18.82 -2.65
N ALA A 31 2.93 -19.97 -2.82
CA ALA A 31 2.47 -20.76 -1.69
C ALA A 31 3.60 -21.72 -1.27
N ARG A 32 4.30 -21.42 -0.17
CA ARG A 32 5.18 -22.40 0.48
C ARG A 32 4.33 -23.28 1.39
N ILE A 33 4.13 -24.51 0.99
CA ILE A 33 3.65 -25.59 1.85
C ILE A 33 4.83 -25.98 2.75
N TYR A 34 4.75 -25.74 4.05
CA TYR A 34 5.67 -26.30 5.03
C TYR A 34 5.27 -27.76 5.28
N SER A 35 6.10 -28.68 4.80
CA SER A 35 6.10 -30.08 5.20
C SER A 35 6.67 -30.17 6.63
N LEU A 36 5.86 -30.69 7.54
CA LEU A 36 6.28 -31.05 8.90
C LEU A 36 6.94 -32.42 8.84
N ASP A 37 8.23 -32.48 9.03
CA ASP A 37 8.95 -33.72 9.35
C ASP A 37 9.17 -33.86 10.87
N PRO A 38 9.08 -35.08 11.43
CA PRO A 38 8.95 -35.26 12.86
C PRO A 38 10.31 -35.28 13.59
N PHE A 39 10.28 -34.79 14.82
CA PHE A 39 11.41 -34.84 15.78
C PHE A 39 11.92 -36.25 16.07
N PRO A 40 13.26 -36.46 16.21
CA PRO A 40 13.79 -37.61 16.92
C PRO A 40 14.01 -37.27 18.41
N SER A 41 13.57 -38.19 19.23
CA SER A 41 13.64 -38.23 20.68
C SER A 41 15.01 -38.59 21.23
N SER A 42 15.25 -38.08 22.45
CA SER A 42 16.09 -38.65 23.55
C SER A 42 17.60 -38.58 23.47
N SER A 43 18.25 -38.02 24.46
CA SER A 43 18.61 -38.74 25.68
C SER A 43 19.21 -37.87 26.78
N ARG A 44 18.76 -38.15 28.00
CA ARG A 44 19.26 -37.61 29.26
C ARG A 44 20.72 -37.92 29.51
N LYS A 45 21.46 -37.00 30.15
CA LYS A 45 22.44 -37.30 31.23
C LYS A 45 22.70 -36.04 32.06
N THR A 46 22.29 -36.04 33.32
CA THR A 46 22.86 -35.36 34.49
C THR A 46 23.64 -36.42 35.31
N PRO A 47 24.40 -36.13 36.38
CA PRO A 47 24.75 -34.92 37.09
C PRO A 47 26.22 -34.83 37.57
N ALA A 48 26.63 -33.72 38.23
CA ALA A 48 27.39 -33.68 39.52
C ALA A 48 27.97 -32.26 39.75
N GLN A 49 27.50 -31.63 40.76
CA GLN A 49 28.05 -31.32 42.12
C GLN A 49 29.12 -30.20 42.16
N ALA A 50 28.69 -29.06 42.68
CA ALA A 50 29.01 -28.55 44.04
C ALA A 50 30.37 -27.86 44.23
N GLY A 51 30.33 -26.59 44.65
CA GLY A 51 31.45 -25.84 45.21
C GLY A 51 31.02 -24.42 45.59
N LYS A 52 30.72 -24.24 46.88
CA LYS A 52 30.43 -22.92 47.53
C LYS A 52 31.70 -22.44 48.26
N PRO A 53 31.70 -21.32 48.98
CA PRO A 53 32.24 -20.00 48.60
C PRO A 53 33.35 -19.55 49.57
N GLU A 54 34.15 -18.56 49.21
CA GLU A 54 34.96 -17.85 50.23
C GLU A 54 34.73 -16.34 50.14
N ARG A 55 34.39 -15.81 51.34
CA ARG A 55 34.40 -14.39 51.69
C ARG A 55 35.79 -13.99 52.16
N ILE A 56 36.27 -12.85 51.74
CA ILE A 56 37.25 -12.08 52.49
C ILE A 56 36.89 -10.59 52.37
N SER A 57 36.69 -9.94 53.51
CA SER A 57 36.59 -8.48 53.69
C SER A 57 37.85 -7.99 54.45
N PRO A 58 37.94 -6.73 54.88
CA PRO A 58 38.60 -5.63 54.12
C PRO A 58 39.86 -5.12 54.89
N SER A 59 40.68 -4.36 54.22
CA SER A 59 41.64 -3.54 54.95
C SER A 59 41.79 -2.14 54.31
N SER A 60 41.63 -1.19 55.16
CA SER A 60 41.83 0.24 55.08
C SER A 60 43.25 0.67 54.70
N GLY A 61 43.34 1.76 53.95
CA GLY A 61 44.62 2.46 53.77
C GLY A 61 44.47 3.69 52.86
N GLY A 62 44.28 4.85 53.45
CA GLY A 62 44.16 6.11 52.74
C GLY A 62 45.51 6.64 52.24
N VAL A 63 45.49 7.25 51.07
CA VAL A 63 46.43 8.33 50.66
C VAL A 63 45.69 9.33 49.80
N GLN A 64 45.43 10.51 50.33
CA GLN A 64 45.04 11.69 49.57
C GLN A 64 46.18 12.12 48.68
N ARG A 65 45.96 12.19 47.35
CA ARG A 65 46.72 13.01 46.42
C ARG A 65 45.81 13.91 45.62
N ASN A 66 45.83 15.18 45.99
CA ASN A 66 45.28 16.25 45.17
C ASN A 66 46.03 16.29 43.80
N LEU A 67 45.29 15.97 42.76
CA LEU A 67 45.70 16.32 41.39
C LEU A 67 44.60 17.22 40.83
N SER A 68 44.95 18.48 40.65
CA SER A 68 44.19 19.47 39.91
C SER A 68 44.02 18.95 38.47
N ALA A 69 42.83 18.33 38.19
CA ALA A 69 42.47 18.00 36.83
C ALA A 69 41.98 19.27 36.15
N VAL A 70 42.72 19.70 35.15
CA VAL A 70 42.30 20.69 34.15
C VAL A 70 41.01 20.16 33.50
N ALA A 71 39.90 20.84 33.74
CA ALA A 71 38.63 20.52 33.13
C ALA A 71 38.73 20.72 31.61
N VAL A 72 38.80 19.61 30.89
CA VAL A 72 38.49 19.58 29.45
C VAL A 72 37.04 19.94 29.31
N PRO A 73 36.61 20.89 28.46
CA PRO A 73 35.22 21.18 28.25
C PRO A 73 34.57 19.93 27.67
N LEU A 74 33.68 19.30 28.44
CA LEU A 74 32.80 18.24 27.97
C LEU A 74 31.98 18.81 26.80
N GLN A 75 32.17 18.25 25.62
CA GLN A 75 31.29 18.41 24.46
C GLN A 75 29.85 18.33 24.95
N GLY A 76 29.04 19.33 24.56
CA GLY A 76 27.70 19.52 25.06
C GLY A 76 26.91 18.22 25.08
N GLN A 77 26.51 17.82 26.25
CA GLN A 77 25.50 16.77 26.42
C GLN A 77 24.22 17.33 25.79
N PHE A 78 23.90 16.86 24.57
CA PHE A 78 22.60 17.12 23.97
C PHE A 78 21.55 16.54 24.91
N ARG A 79 20.77 17.43 25.54
CA ARG A 79 19.57 17.01 26.26
C ARG A 79 18.63 16.38 25.24
N PRO A 80 18.13 15.14 25.44
CA PRO A 80 17.11 14.58 24.59
C PRO A 80 15.92 15.52 24.55
N LEU A 81 15.33 15.73 23.38
CA LEU A 81 14.11 16.51 23.24
C LEU A 81 13.01 15.84 24.07
N CYS A 82 12.33 16.65 24.88
CA CYS A 82 11.13 16.18 25.56
C CYS A 82 10.02 15.98 24.52
N ARG A 83 9.13 15.02 24.74
CA ARG A 83 7.95 14.74 23.90
C ARG A 83 7.10 15.98 23.60
N TYR A 84 7.19 16.99 24.44
CA TYR A 84 6.41 18.24 24.35
C TYR A 84 7.24 19.41 23.84
N ASP A 85 8.52 19.23 23.52
CA ASP A 85 9.31 20.28 22.94
C ASP A 85 8.90 20.51 21.48
N PRO A 86 8.44 21.72 21.09
CA PRO A 86 8.02 21.98 19.74
C PRO A 86 9.22 21.90 18.78
N LEU A 87 9.07 21.10 17.73
CA LEU A 87 10.05 20.98 16.66
C LEU A 87 9.86 22.14 15.67
N ASP A 88 10.99 22.74 15.27
CA ASP A 88 10.97 23.73 14.22
C ASP A 88 10.65 23.10 12.87
N LEU A 89 9.65 23.63 12.16
CA LEU A 89 9.23 23.18 10.84
C LEU A 89 10.08 23.80 9.71
N GLY A 90 10.93 24.78 10.03
CA GLY A 90 11.64 25.59 9.05
C GLY A 90 10.73 26.52 8.27
N ASP A 91 11.30 27.36 7.42
CA ASP A 91 10.55 28.15 6.45
C ASP A 91 10.46 27.47 5.07
N VAL A 92 9.63 28.03 4.19
CA VAL A 92 9.40 27.47 2.85
C VAL A 92 10.67 27.43 2.00
N ASP A 93 11.49 28.49 2.09
CA ASP A 93 12.69 28.61 1.28
C ASP A 93 13.77 27.60 1.73
N GLU A 94 13.99 27.46 3.04
CA GLU A 94 14.90 26.47 3.61
C GLU A 94 14.47 25.05 3.21
N ASN A 95 13.20 24.72 3.43
CA ASN A 95 12.66 23.39 3.09
C ASN A 95 12.75 23.13 1.58
N THR A 96 12.54 24.15 0.76
CA THR A 96 12.71 24.07 -0.70
C THR A 96 14.14 23.76 -1.07
N GLN A 97 15.12 24.47 -0.50
CA GLN A 97 16.54 24.23 -0.77
C GLN A 97 16.94 22.80 -0.37
N LYS A 98 16.48 22.32 0.78
CA LYS A 98 16.72 20.92 1.21
C LYS A 98 16.11 19.93 0.23
N ALA A 99 14.87 20.14 -0.17
CA ALA A 99 14.16 19.23 -1.09
C ALA A 99 14.78 19.19 -2.49
N LEU A 100 15.41 20.28 -2.95
CA LEU A 100 16.12 20.31 -4.23
C LEU A 100 17.38 19.42 -4.27
N ALA A 101 17.88 18.94 -3.13
CA ALA A 101 18.91 17.91 -3.07
C ALA A 101 18.45 16.55 -3.64
N CYS A 102 17.16 16.34 -3.77
CA CYS A 102 16.57 15.12 -4.33
C CYS A 102 16.91 14.96 -5.82
N LYS A 103 17.45 13.80 -6.20
CA LYS A 103 17.79 13.47 -7.60
C LYS A 103 16.67 12.73 -8.34
N HIS A 104 15.57 12.43 -7.65
CA HIS A 104 14.45 11.65 -8.17
C HIS A 104 13.24 12.54 -8.49
N LEU A 105 12.42 12.10 -9.45
CA LEU A 105 11.14 12.75 -9.71
C LEU A 105 10.22 12.54 -8.50
N ARG A 106 9.95 13.61 -7.75
CA ARG A 106 9.21 13.53 -6.49
C ARG A 106 8.54 14.85 -6.17
N ARG A 107 7.44 14.77 -5.41
CA ARG A 107 6.74 15.92 -4.82
C ARG A 107 7.02 15.99 -3.33
N PHE A 108 7.06 17.20 -2.79
CA PHE A 108 7.33 17.47 -1.39
C PHE A 108 6.34 18.47 -0.82
N ILE A 109 5.97 18.26 0.44
CA ILE A 109 5.37 19.29 1.30
C ILE A 109 6.54 20.07 1.87
N VAL A 110 6.70 21.33 1.43
CA VAL A 110 7.75 22.25 1.92
C VAL A 110 7.17 23.39 2.74
N ASP A 111 5.86 23.64 2.61
CA ASP A 111 5.12 24.66 3.35
C ASP A 111 4.66 24.10 4.70
N PRO A 112 5.11 24.67 5.84
CA PRO A 112 4.62 24.33 7.16
C PRO A 112 3.10 24.48 7.33
N SER A 113 2.48 25.39 6.60
CA SER A 113 1.02 25.62 6.65
C SER A 113 0.27 24.42 6.08
N LEU A 114 0.72 23.90 4.93
CA LEU A 114 0.15 22.71 4.33
C LEU A 114 0.36 21.47 5.24
N ALA A 115 1.54 21.35 5.85
CA ALA A 115 1.80 20.26 6.81
C ALA A 115 0.83 20.32 8.01
N ARG A 116 0.52 21.53 8.53
CA ARG A 116 -0.49 21.71 9.61
C ARG A 116 -1.89 21.32 9.14
N ILE A 117 -2.31 21.73 7.94
CA ILE A 117 -3.61 21.32 7.37
C ILE A 117 -3.72 19.78 7.35
N VAL A 118 -2.68 19.08 6.89
CA VAL A 118 -2.67 17.61 6.90
C VAL A 118 -2.81 17.05 8.30
N THR A 119 -2.04 17.57 9.27
CA THR A 119 -2.12 17.09 10.66
C THR A 119 -3.43 17.41 11.35
N ASP A 120 -4.10 18.51 10.98
CA ASP A 120 -5.43 18.85 11.51
C ASP A 120 -6.50 17.86 11.04
N HIS A 121 -6.41 17.39 9.78
CA HIS A 121 -7.26 16.28 9.30
C HIS A 121 -6.99 14.94 9.99
N LEU A 122 -5.79 14.78 10.55
CA LEU A 122 -5.36 13.61 11.31
C LEU A 122 -5.53 13.76 12.83
N ALA A 123 -6.07 14.89 13.29
CA ALA A 123 -6.12 15.23 14.70
C ALA A 123 -6.73 14.11 15.55
N ARG A 124 -7.90 13.58 15.15
CA ARG A 124 -8.59 12.50 15.87
C ARG A 124 -7.77 11.21 15.90
N ASP A 125 -7.10 10.87 14.80
CA ASP A 125 -6.27 9.68 14.68
C ASP A 125 -5.03 9.76 15.60
N ILE A 126 -4.44 10.95 15.67
CA ILE A 126 -3.29 11.24 16.52
C ILE A 126 -3.70 11.22 18.00
N ASP A 127 -4.84 11.83 18.33
CA ASP A 127 -5.37 11.91 19.69
C ASP A 127 -5.77 10.51 20.24
N ASP A 128 -6.31 9.62 19.38
CA ASP A 128 -6.62 8.23 19.72
C ASP A 128 -5.36 7.38 20.00
N GLY A 129 -4.25 7.70 19.33
CA GLY A 129 -2.91 7.16 19.58
C GLY A 129 -2.72 5.65 19.40
N LYS A 130 -3.74 4.93 18.87
CA LYS A 130 -3.71 3.46 18.72
C LYS A 130 -2.90 2.98 17.54
N ALA A 131 -2.94 3.72 16.43
CA ALA A 131 -2.28 3.33 15.19
C ALA A 131 -0.88 3.93 15.08
N VAL A 132 0.06 3.16 14.53
CA VAL A 132 1.38 3.68 14.12
C VAL A 132 1.22 4.47 12.81
N ILE A 133 1.80 5.66 12.73
CA ILE A 133 1.75 6.48 11.52
C ILE A 133 3.01 6.23 10.69
N PHE A 134 2.84 5.71 9.47
CA PHE A 134 3.90 5.59 8.49
C PHE A 134 3.86 6.80 7.55
N GLU A 135 4.93 7.57 7.50
CA GLU A 135 5.08 8.65 6.54
C GLU A 135 5.90 8.17 5.33
N CYS A 136 5.31 8.29 4.14
CA CYS A 136 5.94 7.90 2.89
C CYS A 136 6.83 9.01 2.36
N ASN A 137 8.13 8.73 2.27
CA ASN A 137 9.07 9.63 1.64
C ASN A 137 9.04 11.07 2.23
N PRO A 138 9.36 11.29 3.49
CA PRO A 138 9.26 12.58 4.18
C PRO A 138 10.11 13.70 3.58
N GLY A 139 11.21 13.40 2.90
CA GLY A 139 12.14 14.39 2.37
C GLY A 139 12.75 15.25 3.46
N PRO A 140 12.57 16.60 3.43
CA PRO A 140 13.06 17.51 4.48
C PRO A 140 12.45 17.26 5.87
N GLY A 141 11.41 16.41 5.98
CA GLY A 141 10.77 16.07 7.25
C GLY A 141 9.85 17.16 7.81
N VAL A 142 9.25 18.00 6.97
CA VAL A 142 8.31 19.05 7.40
C VAL A 142 7.05 18.42 7.99
N LEU A 143 6.47 17.46 7.27
CA LEU A 143 5.29 16.73 7.74
C LEU A 143 5.63 15.83 8.94
N THR A 144 6.80 15.18 8.94
CA THR A 144 7.29 14.40 10.10
C THR A 144 7.26 15.23 11.39
N ARG A 145 7.86 16.43 11.35
CA ARG A 145 7.89 17.34 12.50
C ARG A 145 6.51 17.84 12.87
N ALA A 146 5.65 18.11 11.89
CA ALA A 146 4.27 18.53 12.14
C ALA A 146 3.44 17.42 12.83
N LEU A 147 3.58 16.16 12.41
CA LEU A 147 2.94 15.01 13.05
C LEU A 147 3.38 14.85 14.51
N LEU A 148 4.69 14.96 14.77
CA LEU A 148 5.27 14.88 16.11
C LEU A 148 4.80 16.05 16.98
N ASN A 149 4.80 17.29 16.45
CA ASN A 149 4.30 18.47 17.15
C ASN A 149 2.81 18.37 17.50
N ARG A 150 2.01 17.69 16.64
CA ARG A 150 0.59 17.44 16.89
C ARG A 150 0.35 16.38 17.97
N GLY A 151 1.41 15.65 18.38
CA GLY A 151 1.36 14.67 19.47
C GLY A 151 1.30 13.22 19.02
N ALA A 152 1.67 12.92 17.76
CA ALA A 152 1.75 11.54 17.26
C ALA A 152 2.61 10.68 18.20
N GLN A 153 2.07 9.54 18.64
CA GLN A 153 2.73 8.68 19.62
C GLN A 153 3.94 7.97 19.02
N ARG A 154 3.81 7.54 17.76
CA ARG A 154 4.86 6.86 17.00
C ARG A 154 4.72 7.18 15.51
N VAL A 155 5.77 7.72 14.93
CA VAL A 155 5.89 7.98 13.48
C VAL A 155 7.01 7.14 12.93
N VAL A 156 6.77 6.47 11.81
CA VAL A 156 7.78 5.72 11.05
C VAL A 156 8.00 6.44 9.73
N ALA A 157 9.16 7.07 9.58
CA ALA A 157 9.56 7.78 8.37
C ALA A 157 10.23 6.83 7.38
N LEU A 158 9.51 6.47 6.30
CA LEU A 158 10.01 5.60 5.23
C LEU A 158 10.64 6.46 4.14
N GLU A 159 11.97 6.63 4.16
CA GLU A 159 12.69 7.49 3.23
C GLU A 159 13.55 6.70 2.24
N GLY A 160 13.26 6.90 0.95
CA GLY A 160 13.95 6.21 -0.13
C GLY A 160 15.19 6.91 -0.67
N ASP A 161 15.38 8.20 -0.40
CA ASP A 161 16.54 8.98 -0.84
C ASP A 161 17.54 9.17 0.29
N THR A 162 18.76 8.68 0.09
CA THR A 162 19.83 8.74 1.07
C THR A 162 20.24 10.15 1.48
N ASN A 163 19.92 11.17 0.67
CA ASN A 163 20.26 12.56 0.98
C ASN A 163 19.49 13.10 2.20
N PHE A 164 18.30 12.58 2.49
CA PHE A 164 17.47 13.02 3.61
C PHE A 164 17.68 12.18 4.89
N LEU A 165 18.24 10.98 4.76
CA LEU A 165 18.41 10.08 5.92
C LEU A 165 19.27 10.68 7.05
N PRO A 166 20.37 11.40 6.82
CA PRO A 166 21.19 11.93 7.91
C PRO A 166 20.42 12.88 8.84
N GLU A 167 19.63 13.81 8.29
CA GLU A 167 18.86 14.78 9.08
C GLU A 167 17.72 14.10 9.84
N LEU A 168 16.99 13.17 9.17
CA LEU A 168 15.93 12.41 9.80
C LEU A 168 16.46 11.49 10.92
N LYS A 169 17.59 10.83 10.71
CA LYS A 169 18.26 10.00 11.73
C LYS A 169 18.79 10.83 12.89
N ASP A 170 19.21 12.07 12.65
CA ASP A 170 19.59 12.99 13.71
C ASP A 170 18.37 13.38 14.56
N LEU A 171 17.23 13.63 13.92
CA LEU A 171 15.96 13.88 14.61
C LEU A 171 15.52 12.66 15.43
N GLU A 172 15.57 11.44 14.85
CA GLU A 172 15.25 10.18 15.54
C GLU A 172 16.06 10.03 16.83
N ARG A 173 17.37 10.29 16.79
CA ARG A 173 18.27 10.19 17.97
C ARG A 173 17.93 11.19 19.09
N LYS A 174 17.28 12.31 18.75
CA LYS A 174 16.88 13.32 19.73
C LYS A 174 15.52 13.02 20.38
N LEU A 175 14.75 12.11 19.79
CA LEU A 175 13.40 11.72 20.23
C LEU A 175 13.45 10.34 20.90
N ASP A 176 12.73 10.17 21.99
CA ASP A 176 12.71 8.92 22.75
C ASP A 176 11.68 7.96 22.18
N GLY A 177 12.03 7.26 21.09
CA GLY A 177 11.20 6.22 20.46
C GLY A 177 9.92 6.71 19.76
N GLN A 178 9.74 8.03 19.61
CA GLN A 178 8.59 8.60 18.89
C GLN A 178 8.76 8.58 17.37
N LEU A 179 10.00 8.51 16.89
CA LEU A 179 10.34 8.48 15.47
C LEU A 179 11.25 7.29 15.19
N ASP A 180 10.85 6.47 14.23
CA ASP A 180 11.68 5.46 13.59
C ASP A 180 11.98 5.90 12.16
N VAL A 181 13.23 5.90 11.72
CA VAL A 181 13.62 6.25 10.34
C VAL A 181 14.13 5.01 9.62
N VAL A 182 13.48 4.62 8.54
CA VAL A 182 13.82 3.43 7.77
C VAL A 182 14.23 3.81 6.35
N HIS A 183 15.39 3.32 5.89
CA HIS A 183 15.79 3.47 4.48
C HIS A 183 14.94 2.55 3.60
N CYS A 184 13.75 3.01 3.26
CA CYS A 184 12.76 2.27 2.49
C CYS A 184 11.93 3.22 1.63
N ASP A 185 11.61 2.83 0.42
CA ASP A 185 10.60 3.47 -0.41
C ASP A 185 9.31 2.64 -0.34
N PHE A 186 8.28 3.17 0.30
CA PHE A 186 6.98 2.51 0.44
C PHE A 186 6.46 1.94 -0.89
N PHE A 187 6.65 2.66 -1.98
CA PHE A 187 6.19 2.23 -3.30
C PHE A 187 7.03 1.09 -3.91
N LYS A 188 8.14 0.74 -3.26
CA LYS A 188 9.03 -0.37 -3.63
C LYS A 188 9.00 -1.53 -2.62
N LEU A 189 8.00 -1.54 -1.73
CA LEU A 189 7.75 -2.72 -0.89
C LEU A 189 7.35 -3.90 -1.76
N ASP A 190 7.79 -5.09 -1.38
CA ASP A 190 7.48 -6.37 -2.04
C ASP A 190 7.61 -6.28 -3.57
N PRO A 191 8.80 -6.00 -4.10
CA PRO A 191 9.03 -5.95 -5.53
C PRO A 191 8.90 -7.34 -6.14
N ILE A 192 8.29 -7.40 -7.34
CA ILE A 192 8.18 -8.64 -8.10
C ILE A 192 9.53 -8.92 -8.77
N GLY A 193 10.07 -10.13 -8.59
CA GLY A 193 11.27 -10.62 -9.27
C GLY A 193 12.28 -11.28 -8.35
N HIS A 194 13.14 -12.12 -8.94
CA HIS A 194 14.24 -12.82 -8.27
C HIS A 194 15.50 -11.95 -8.32
N GLY A 195 15.71 -11.12 -7.33
CA GLY A 195 16.90 -10.28 -7.25
C GLY A 195 17.37 -10.08 -5.81
N SER A 196 18.63 -9.67 -5.64
CA SER A 196 19.12 -9.24 -4.34
C SER A 196 18.33 -8.01 -3.88
N MET A 197 17.59 -8.16 -2.78
CA MET A 197 16.86 -7.08 -2.16
C MET A 197 17.83 -6.05 -1.58
N LYS A 198 17.82 -4.85 -2.11
CA LYS A 198 18.67 -3.74 -1.63
C LYS A 198 17.84 -2.49 -1.39
N PRO A 199 18.10 -1.75 -0.32
CA PRO A 199 17.44 -0.47 -0.09
C PRO A 199 17.54 0.44 -1.33
N PRO A 200 16.48 1.23 -1.61
CA PRO A 200 15.29 1.44 -0.80
C PRO A 200 14.15 0.41 -1.00
N ALA A 201 14.36 -0.68 -1.76
CA ALA A 201 13.41 -1.78 -1.84
C ALA A 201 13.54 -2.68 -0.60
N MET A 202 12.38 -3.17 -0.10
CA MET A 202 12.30 -3.99 1.13
C MET A 202 11.10 -4.92 1.06
N TYR A 203 11.16 -6.06 1.76
CA TYR A 203 9.98 -6.88 2.02
C TYR A 203 9.17 -6.27 3.17
N SER A 204 7.85 -6.25 3.03
CA SER A 204 6.96 -5.79 4.11
C SER A 204 7.14 -6.61 5.39
N GLU A 205 7.32 -7.93 5.27
CA GLU A 205 7.60 -8.82 6.39
C GLU A 205 8.81 -8.34 7.22
N LYS A 206 9.92 -8.00 6.53
CA LYS A 206 11.11 -7.46 7.20
C LYS A 206 10.82 -6.10 7.85
N LEU A 207 10.11 -5.21 7.15
CA LEU A 207 9.79 -3.88 7.65
C LEU A 207 8.99 -3.96 8.95
N PHE A 208 7.91 -4.74 8.96
CA PHE A 208 7.03 -4.85 10.11
C PHE A 208 7.70 -5.59 11.28
N SER A 209 8.50 -6.64 10.98
CA SER A 209 9.31 -7.33 11.98
C SER A 209 10.35 -6.43 12.64
N ASP A 210 11.11 -5.66 11.84
CA ASP A 210 12.13 -4.73 12.36
C ASP A 210 11.50 -3.63 13.25
N LEU A 211 10.26 -3.25 12.97
CA LEU A 211 9.49 -2.27 13.74
C LEU A 211 8.70 -2.87 14.91
N ALA A 212 8.77 -4.18 15.12
CA ALA A 212 7.99 -4.92 16.14
C ALA A 212 6.47 -4.67 16.02
N ILE A 213 5.95 -4.60 14.79
CA ILE A 213 4.52 -4.49 14.50
C ILE A 213 4.00 -5.88 14.13
N SER A 214 3.12 -6.42 14.98
CA SER A 214 2.54 -7.75 14.79
C SER A 214 1.31 -7.73 13.92
N GLU A 215 1.00 -8.87 13.31
CA GLU A 215 -0.26 -9.12 12.63
C GLU A 215 -1.44 -9.00 13.61
N VAL A 216 -2.54 -8.38 13.15
CA VAL A 216 -3.80 -8.33 13.87
C VAL A 216 -4.93 -8.91 13.02
N PRO A 217 -6.00 -9.43 13.65
CA PRO A 217 -7.20 -9.89 12.94
C PRO A 217 -7.79 -8.77 12.07
N TRP A 218 -8.43 -9.15 10.97
CA TRP A 218 -9.06 -8.17 10.06
C TRP A 218 -10.15 -7.34 10.75
N SER A 219 -10.84 -7.92 11.74
CA SER A 219 -11.86 -7.25 12.56
C SER A 219 -11.30 -6.32 13.65
N ALA A 220 -9.98 -6.30 13.86
CA ALA A 220 -9.37 -5.41 14.84
C ALA A 220 -9.34 -3.95 14.34
N ASP A 221 -9.07 -3.04 15.27
CA ASP A 221 -8.79 -1.63 14.93
C ASP A 221 -7.65 -1.52 13.91
N VAL A 222 -7.62 -0.41 13.19
CA VAL A 222 -6.56 -0.09 12.21
C VAL A 222 -5.20 -0.02 12.90
N PRO A 223 -4.24 -0.92 12.60
CA PRO A 223 -2.96 -0.94 13.30
C PRO A 223 -1.97 0.11 12.78
N VAL A 224 -2.06 0.42 11.48
CA VAL A 224 -1.14 1.33 10.79
C VAL A 224 -1.90 2.26 9.86
N LYS A 225 -1.53 3.54 9.89
CA LYS A 225 -2.01 4.57 8.97
C LYS A 225 -0.85 5.08 8.13
N ILE A 226 -1.01 5.08 6.82
CA ILE A 226 0.03 5.49 5.88
C ILE A 226 -0.30 6.86 5.33
N VAL A 227 0.61 7.80 5.56
CA VAL A 227 0.44 9.21 5.19
C VAL A 227 1.51 9.62 4.19
N GLY A 228 1.15 10.42 3.19
CA GLY A 228 2.14 10.95 2.23
C GLY A 228 1.55 11.36 0.89
N ILE A 229 2.41 11.40 -0.12
CA ILE A 229 2.04 11.80 -1.48
C ILE A 229 2.33 10.63 -2.42
N PHE A 230 1.36 10.23 -3.24
CA PHE A 230 1.60 9.24 -4.27
C PHE A 230 2.65 9.70 -5.30
N SER A 231 3.45 8.76 -5.76
CA SER A 231 4.44 9.04 -6.80
C SER A 231 3.76 9.59 -8.06
N GLN A 232 4.30 10.67 -8.60
CA GLN A 232 3.81 11.32 -9.81
C GLN A 232 3.75 10.36 -11.02
N ARG A 233 4.67 9.40 -11.07
CA ARG A 233 4.69 8.35 -12.09
C ARG A 233 4.11 7.07 -11.49
N ASN A 234 3.38 6.33 -12.31
CA ASN A 234 2.83 5.02 -11.93
C ASN A 234 1.77 5.03 -10.82
N GLU A 235 1.20 6.18 -10.46
CA GLU A 235 0.14 6.29 -9.45
C GLU A 235 -0.97 5.24 -9.67
N LYS A 236 -1.50 5.14 -10.89
CA LYS A 236 -2.49 4.13 -11.25
C LYS A 236 -2.01 2.70 -10.99
N ASN A 237 -0.76 2.38 -11.36
CA ASN A 237 -0.24 1.01 -11.19
C ASN A 237 0.00 0.68 -9.71
N ILE A 238 0.41 1.67 -8.90
CA ILE A 238 0.56 1.51 -7.46
C ILE A 238 -0.81 1.26 -6.82
N LEU A 239 -1.83 2.03 -7.17
CA LEU A 239 -3.19 1.82 -6.69
C LEU A 239 -3.74 0.44 -7.09
N TRP A 240 -3.44 -0.03 -8.31
CA TRP A 240 -3.77 -1.40 -8.72
C TRP A 240 -3.04 -2.45 -7.88
N LYS A 241 -1.73 -2.27 -7.64
CA LYS A 241 -0.96 -3.18 -6.76
C LYS A 241 -1.54 -3.24 -5.36
N LEU A 242 -1.90 -2.08 -4.78
CA LEU A 242 -2.47 -2.00 -3.44
C LEU A 242 -3.82 -2.71 -3.35
N ILE A 243 -4.73 -2.51 -4.33
CA ILE A 243 -6.04 -3.17 -4.28
C ILE A 243 -5.94 -4.69 -4.46
N TYR A 244 -5.02 -5.19 -5.30
CA TYR A 244 -4.75 -6.63 -5.39
C TYR A 244 -4.24 -7.18 -4.05
N ASN A 245 -3.24 -6.52 -3.45
CA ASN A 245 -2.69 -6.92 -2.16
C ASN A 245 -3.76 -6.92 -1.06
N LEU A 246 -4.72 -5.98 -1.13
CA LEU A 246 -5.82 -5.90 -0.17
C LEU A 246 -6.74 -7.12 -0.29
N PHE A 247 -7.22 -7.45 -1.50
CA PHE A 247 -8.11 -8.60 -1.69
C PHE A 247 -7.43 -9.94 -1.38
N GLU A 248 -6.12 -10.04 -1.54
CA GLU A 248 -5.34 -11.24 -1.22
C GLU A 248 -4.76 -11.22 0.22
N ARG A 249 -4.99 -10.16 0.99
CA ARG A 249 -4.39 -9.92 2.30
C ARG A 249 -2.88 -10.13 2.30
N ARG A 250 -2.19 -9.56 1.33
CA ARG A 250 -0.74 -9.62 1.17
C ARG A 250 -0.07 -8.29 1.48
N SER A 251 1.27 -8.31 1.58
CA SER A 251 2.07 -7.12 1.83
C SER A 251 1.62 -6.43 3.13
N ILE A 252 1.44 -5.13 3.12
CA ILE A 252 0.99 -4.37 4.29
C ILE A 252 -0.35 -4.84 4.85
N PHE A 253 -1.27 -5.34 4.00
CA PHE A 253 -2.60 -5.81 4.42
C PHE A 253 -2.58 -7.19 5.09
N HIS A 254 -1.45 -7.87 5.10
CA HIS A 254 -1.23 -9.05 5.94
C HIS A 254 -1.32 -8.70 7.43
N TYR A 255 -0.89 -7.49 7.79
CA TYR A 255 -0.83 -7.02 9.18
C TYR A 255 -2.14 -6.42 9.70
N GLY A 256 -3.22 -6.46 8.92
CA GLY A 256 -4.54 -5.97 9.27
C GLY A 256 -5.09 -4.93 8.29
N ARG A 257 -6.09 -4.17 8.74
CA ARG A 257 -6.73 -3.11 7.94
C ARG A 257 -5.86 -1.85 7.93
N VAL A 258 -4.81 -1.84 7.09
CA VAL A 258 -3.95 -0.66 6.95
C VAL A 258 -4.70 0.44 6.20
N GLU A 259 -4.82 1.61 6.83
CA GLU A 259 -5.49 2.78 6.27
C GLU A 259 -4.50 3.65 5.48
N LEU A 260 -4.94 4.19 4.35
CA LEU A 260 -4.15 5.09 3.53
C LEU A 260 -4.74 6.51 3.62
N ILE A 261 -3.89 7.51 3.92
CA ILE A 261 -4.25 8.93 3.97
C ILE A 261 -3.27 9.66 3.06
N MET A 262 -3.57 9.68 1.78
CA MET A 262 -2.60 10.00 0.74
C MET A 262 -3.08 11.12 -0.18
N PHE A 263 -2.16 12.00 -0.55
CA PHE A 263 -2.39 12.88 -1.69
C PHE A 263 -2.31 12.08 -2.99
N ILE A 264 -3.41 12.07 -3.72
CA ILE A 264 -3.54 11.48 -5.05
C ILE A 264 -3.96 12.54 -6.06
N SER A 265 -3.69 12.32 -7.36
CA SER A 265 -4.14 13.23 -8.40
C SER A 265 -5.68 13.26 -8.47
N GLN A 266 -6.26 14.43 -8.70
CA GLN A 266 -7.70 14.60 -8.87
C GLN A 266 -8.26 13.65 -9.95
N LYS A 267 -7.47 13.35 -10.96
CA LYS A 267 -7.82 12.40 -12.02
C LYS A 267 -8.02 10.97 -11.49
N GLU A 268 -7.13 10.48 -10.62
CA GLU A 268 -7.26 9.13 -10.05
C GLU A 268 -8.33 9.11 -8.95
N TYR A 269 -8.44 10.17 -8.15
CA TYR A 269 -9.53 10.30 -7.18
C TYR A 269 -10.91 10.20 -7.84
N ARG A 270 -11.15 10.93 -8.94
CA ARG A 270 -12.42 10.86 -9.68
C ARG A 270 -12.76 9.45 -10.13
N LYS A 271 -11.76 8.65 -10.52
CA LYS A 271 -11.98 7.23 -10.88
C LYS A 271 -12.33 6.37 -9.67
N LEU A 272 -11.71 6.64 -8.51
CA LEU A 272 -12.02 5.89 -7.28
C LEU A 272 -13.50 6.04 -6.89
N VAL A 273 -14.06 7.25 -7.02
CA VAL A 273 -15.43 7.57 -6.58
C VAL A 273 -16.47 7.58 -7.69
N THR A 274 -16.10 7.12 -8.90
CA THR A 274 -17.03 7.06 -10.04
C THR A 274 -18.18 6.11 -9.74
N ARG A 275 -19.42 6.55 -10.03
CA ARG A 275 -20.65 5.79 -9.80
C ARG A 275 -21.09 4.99 -11.04
N PRO A 276 -21.93 3.97 -10.87
CA PRO A 276 -22.60 3.28 -11.97
C PRO A 276 -23.24 4.27 -12.95
N ARG A 277 -23.38 3.86 -14.22
CA ARG A 277 -23.88 4.65 -15.34
C ARG A 277 -22.93 5.71 -15.91
N ASP A 278 -21.83 6.03 -15.24
CA ASP A 278 -20.73 6.75 -15.90
C ASP A 278 -19.92 5.75 -16.74
N TYR A 279 -20.46 5.37 -17.88
CA TYR A 279 -19.83 4.39 -18.79
C TYR A 279 -18.44 4.80 -19.31
N LYS A 280 -18.03 6.04 -19.10
CA LYS A 280 -16.68 6.51 -19.44
C LYS A 280 -15.66 6.14 -18.38
N ASN A 281 -15.98 6.36 -17.11
CA ASN A 281 -15.03 6.29 -16.01
C ASN A 281 -15.24 5.10 -15.05
N TYR A 282 -16.48 4.57 -14.99
CA TYR A 282 -16.82 3.42 -14.14
C TYR A 282 -16.15 2.15 -14.66
N GLN A 283 -15.23 1.61 -13.90
CA GLN A 283 -14.35 0.49 -14.27
C GLN A 283 -14.20 -0.48 -13.11
N ALA A 284 -13.63 -1.67 -13.37
CA ALA A 284 -13.29 -2.62 -12.32
C ALA A 284 -12.48 -1.99 -11.18
N PHE A 285 -11.59 -1.07 -11.52
CA PHE A 285 -10.83 -0.30 -10.56
C PHE A 285 -11.71 0.46 -9.56
N SER A 286 -12.74 1.18 -10.06
CA SER A 286 -13.68 1.92 -9.22
C SER A 286 -14.48 0.99 -8.31
N VAL A 287 -14.99 -0.10 -8.87
CA VAL A 287 -15.80 -1.09 -8.15
C VAL A 287 -15.00 -1.77 -7.05
N LEU A 288 -13.78 -2.22 -7.35
CA LEU A 288 -12.92 -2.89 -6.38
C LEU A 288 -12.63 -2.00 -5.16
N TRP A 289 -12.23 -0.74 -5.40
CA TRP A 289 -11.94 0.18 -4.31
C TRP A 289 -13.17 0.51 -3.46
N GLN A 290 -14.33 0.79 -4.10
CA GLN A 290 -15.57 1.11 -3.38
C GLN A 290 -16.18 -0.10 -2.67
N MET A 291 -15.94 -1.32 -3.18
CA MET A 291 -16.34 -2.57 -2.51
C MET A 291 -15.50 -2.83 -1.26
N ALA A 292 -14.19 -2.60 -1.37
CA ALA A 292 -13.23 -2.96 -0.33
C ALA A 292 -13.03 -1.89 0.74
N CYS A 293 -13.29 -0.61 0.42
CA CYS A 293 -12.90 0.52 1.27
C CYS A 293 -13.97 1.60 1.34
N ASP A 294 -14.02 2.27 2.47
CA ASP A 294 -14.62 3.58 2.60
C ASP A 294 -13.62 4.64 2.13
N ILE A 295 -14.07 5.55 1.26
CA ILE A 295 -13.23 6.55 0.59
C ILE A 295 -13.76 7.93 0.93
N GLU A 296 -12.96 8.70 1.67
CA GLU A 296 -13.31 10.05 2.13
C GLU A 296 -12.33 11.08 1.55
N LEU A 297 -12.86 12.16 0.97
CA LEU A 297 -12.05 13.31 0.57
C LEU A 297 -11.87 14.21 1.79
N LEU A 298 -10.63 14.35 2.26
CA LEU A 298 -10.31 15.21 3.39
C LEU A 298 -10.01 16.65 2.97
N HIS A 299 -9.21 16.82 1.90
CA HIS A 299 -8.75 18.14 1.45
C HIS A 299 -8.40 18.12 -0.05
N GLU A 300 -8.57 19.25 -0.71
CA GLU A 300 -8.05 19.49 -2.06
C GLU A 300 -7.03 20.62 -2.03
N GLU A 301 -5.84 20.37 -2.58
CA GLU A 301 -4.75 21.32 -2.60
C GLU A 301 -4.26 21.54 -4.03
N PRO A 302 -4.06 22.81 -4.48
CA PRO A 302 -3.46 23.07 -5.78
C PRO A 302 -2.08 22.41 -5.92
N LEU A 303 -1.81 21.83 -7.09
CA LEU A 303 -0.52 21.20 -7.35
C LEU A 303 0.66 22.17 -7.19
N SER A 304 0.44 23.48 -7.33
CA SER A 304 1.44 24.52 -7.14
C SER A 304 1.93 24.67 -5.69
N SER A 305 1.16 24.21 -4.70
CA SER A 305 1.56 24.18 -3.27
C SER A 305 2.60 23.11 -2.95
N PHE A 306 2.84 22.20 -3.90
CA PHE A 306 3.82 21.13 -3.74
C PHE A 306 5.08 21.44 -4.54
N LEU A 307 6.24 21.35 -3.91
CA LEU A 307 7.49 21.39 -4.66
C LEU A 307 7.63 20.12 -5.49
N THR A 308 7.75 20.28 -6.82
CA THR A 308 7.98 19.16 -7.73
C THR A 308 9.40 19.20 -8.29
N VAL A 309 10.21 18.20 -7.93
CA VAL A 309 11.58 18.05 -8.46
C VAL A 309 11.56 17.15 -9.69
N THR A 310 12.21 17.58 -10.78
CA THR A 310 12.29 16.82 -12.03
C THR A 310 13.71 16.31 -12.30
N LYS A 311 13.83 15.12 -12.89
CA LYS A 311 15.13 14.44 -13.13
C LYS A 311 16.16 15.24 -13.94
N LYS A 312 15.75 16.26 -14.69
CA LYS A 312 16.63 16.85 -15.73
C LYS A 312 17.53 17.98 -15.26
N THR A 313 17.23 18.67 -14.16
CA THR A 313 17.94 19.90 -13.85
C THR A 313 18.23 20.15 -12.38
N GLY A 314 17.65 19.40 -11.44
CA GLY A 314 17.67 19.81 -10.01
C GLY A 314 17.02 21.19 -9.79
N ARG A 315 16.31 21.71 -10.80
CA ARG A 315 15.58 22.98 -10.74
C ARG A 315 14.09 22.71 -10.60
N PRO A 316 13.38 23.55 -9.89
CA PRO A 316 11.90 23.51 -9.88
C PRO A 316 11.41 23.57 -11.32
N SER A 317 10.40 22.79 -11.64
CA SER A 317 9.79 22.85 -12.96
C SER A 317 9.07 24.18 -13.15
N THR A 318 9.73 25.13 -13.80
CA THR A 318 9.13 26.42 -14.17
C THR A 318 8.33 26.35 -15.48
N LYS A 319 8.38 25.23 -16.18
CA LYS A 319 7.55 25.04 -17.42
C LYS A 319 6.26 24.35 -17.05
N ASN A 320 5.25 25.16 -16.83
CA ASN A 320 3.85 24.83 -16.72
C ASN A 320 3.30 24.24 -18.04
N THR A 321 3.52 22.95 -18.25
CA THR A 321 2.60 22.13 -19.04
C THR A 321 1.55 21.45 -18.13
N VAL A 322 1.60 21.76 -16.84
CA VAL A 322 0.55 21.41 -15.89
C VAL A 322 -0.53 22.49 -16.07
N SER A 323 -1.73 22.09 -16.47
CA SER A 323 -2.86 23.04 -16.47
C SER A 323 -2.97 23.63 -15.08
N GLN A 324 -3.15 24.95 -14.98
CA GLN A 324 -3.25 25.68 -13.69
C GLN A 324 -4.40 25.20 -12.78
N SER A 325 -5.17 24.20 -13.24
CA SER A 325 -6.34 23.62 -12.58
C SER A 325 -6.14 22.23 -11.99
N ASP A 326 -4.91 21.69 -12.01
CA ASP A 326 -4.67 20.35 -11.45
C ASP A 326 -4.48 20.43 -9.94
N ASN A 327 -5.33 19.71 -9.21
CA ASN A 327 -5.26 19.56 -7.76
C ASN A 327 -4.76 18.17 -7.37
N LEU A 328 -4.18 18.09 -6.18
CA LEU A 328 -4.05 16.85 -5.42
C LEU A 328 -5.15 16.77 -4.38
N CYS A 329 -5.74 15.61 -4.25
CA CYS A 329 -6.77 15.30 -3.27
C CYS A 329 -6.13 14.50 -2.12
N LEU A 330 -6.22 15.00 -0.89
CA LEU A 330 -5.91 14.20 0.29
C LEU A 330 -7.11 13.30 0.55
N VAL A 331 -6.92 12.00 0.40
CA VAL A 331 -7.98 11.01 0.46
C VAL A 331 -7.66 10.01 1.55
N ARG A 332 -8.64 9.78 2.43
CA ARG A 332 -8.63 8.68 3.39
C ARG A 332 -9.28 7.46 2.73
N ILE A 333 -8.60 6.34 2.77
CA ILE A 333 -9.05 5.06 2.22
C ILE A 333 -8.92 4.03 3.33
N THR A 334 -10.05 3.66 3.92
CA THR A 334 -10.11 2.73 5.07
C THR A 334 -10.70 1.40 4.61
N PRO A 335 -9.95 0.29 4.68
CA PRO A 335 -10.51 -1.03 4.36
C PRO A 335 -11.70 -1.36 5.25
N ARG A 336 -12.79 -1.84 4.65
CA ARG A 336 -14.00 -2.21 5.38
C ARG A 336 -13.77 -3.45 6.24
N GLU A 337 -14.28 -3.42 7.46
CA GLU A 337 -14.19 -4.53 8.41
C GLU A 337 -14.95 -5.76 7.92
N ASP A 338 -16.09 -5.55 7.26
CA ASP A 338 -16.98 -6.59 6.77
C ASP A 338 -16.62 -7.17 5.39
N LEU A 339 -15.46 -6.76 4.82
CA LEU A 339 -15.07 -7.20 3.47
C LEU A 339 -15.05 -8.73 3.34
N PHE A 340 -14.52 -9.43 4.34
CA PHE A 340 -14.33 -10.89 4.37
C PHE A 340 -15.28 -11.61 5.32
N ASN A 341 -16.43 -11.01 5.66
CA ASN A 341 -17.40 -11.62 6.59
C ASN A 341 -18.35 -12.63 5.95
N SER A 342 -18.20 -12.86 4.65
CA SER A 342 -19.06 -13.75 3.86
C SER A 342 -18.25 -14.78 3.08
N LEU A 343 -18.68 -15.12 1.87
CA LEU A 343 -17.97 -16.08 1.00
C LEU A 343 -16.75 -15.49 0.29
N LEU A 344 -16.61 -14.18 0.26
CA LEU A 344 -15.39 -13.54 -0.21
C LEU A 344 -14.28 -13.76 0.81
N THR A 345 -13.19 -14.36 0.37
CA THR A 345 -12.00 -14.66 1.17
C THR A 345 -10.74 -14.21 0.45
N PRO A 346 -9.59 -14.11 1.13
CA PRO A 346 -8.32 -13.85 0.46
C PRO A 346 -7.93 -14.89 -0.61
N LEU A 347 -8.46 -16.10 -0.52
CA LEU A 347 -8.16 -17.19 -1.46
C LEU A 347 -8.89 -17.05 -2.80
N ASN A 348 -10.09 -16.46 -2.81
CA ASN A 348 -10.88 -16.26 -4.02
C ASN A 348 -10.95 -14.78 -4.47
N GLY A 349 -10.21 -13.90 -3.81
CA GLY A 349 -10.14 -12.48 -4.15
C GLY A 349 -9.66 -12.22 -5.58
N SER A 350 -8.69 -12.99 -6.07
CA SER A 350 -8.21 -12.91 -7.47
C SER A 350 -9.30 -13.27 -8.48
N THR A 351 -10.16 -14.25 -8.19
CA THR A 351 -11.30 -14.63 -9.03
C THR A 351 -12.32 -13.49 -9.12
N LEU A 352 -12.64 -12.83 -7.99
CA LEU A 352 -13.49 -11.64 -7.98
C LEU A 352 -12.89 -10.52 -8.85
N VAL A 353 -11.59 -10.26 -8.72
CA VAL A 353 -10.92 -9.22 -9.54
C VAL A 353 -11.02 -9.54 -11.02
N LEU A 354 -10.82 -10.80 -11.41
CA LEU A 354 -10.95 -11.25 -12.80
C LEU A 354 -12.38 -11.09 -13.29
N MET A 355 -13.37 -11.55 -12.53
CA MET A 355 -14.80 -11.39 -12.81
C MET A 355 -15.15 -9.92 -13.11
N LEU A 356 -14.75 -9.01 -12.23
CA LEU A 356 -15.04 -7.58 -12.39
C LEU A 356 -14.34 -6.98 -13.61
N LYS A 357 -13.11 -7.38 -13.91
CA LYS A 357 -12.40 -6.93 -15.13
C LYS A 357 -13.14 -7.36 -16.39
N GLN A 358 -13.65 -8.57 -16.43
CA GLN A 358 -14.40 -9.07 -17.58
C GLN A 358 -15.78 -8.41 -17.71
N CYS A 359 -16.55 -8.29 -16.62
CA CYS A 359 -17.83 -7.58 -16.59
C CYS A 359 -17.69 -6.15 -17.12
N LEU A 360 -16.71 -5.42 -16.62
CA LEU A 360 -16.54 -4.00 -16.88
C LEU A 360 -15.65 -3.67 -18.08
N ALA A 361 -15.17 -4.70 -18.80
CA ALA A 361 -14.53 -4.52 -20.10
C ALA A 361 -15.49 -3.94 -21.15
N LYS A 362 -16.76 -4.41 -21.11
CA LYS A 362 -17.85 -3.97 -21.99
C LYS A 362 -19.06 -3.51 -21.16
N ARG A 363 -18.98 -2.32 -20.58
CA ARG A 363 -19.94 -1.77 -19.63
C ARG A 363 -21.39 -1.63 -20.13
N LYS A 364 -21.60 -1.67 -21.44
CA LYS A 364 -22.90 -1.63 -22.10
C LYS A 364 -23.37 -3.02 -22.59
N SER A 365 -22.73 -4.10 -22.15
CA SER A 365 -23.23 -5.46 -22.36
C SER A 365 -24.22 -5.82 -21.26
N ARG A 366 -25.17 -6.68 -21.57
CA ARG A 366 -26.11 -7.20 -20.58
C ARG A 366 -25.39 -8.09 -19.58
N LEU A 367 -25.69 -7.93 -18.30
CA LEU A 367 -25.09 -8.74 -17.25
C LEU A 367 -25.37 -10.23 -17.44
N ILE A 368 -26.61 -10.59 -17.83
CA ILE A 368 -27.03 -11.96 -18.12
C ILE A 368 -26.16 -12.63 -19.19
N GLU A 369 -25.80 -11.89 -20.25
CA GLU A 369 -24.94 -12.41 -21.34
C GLU A 369 -23.53 -12.69 -20.81
N GLN A 370 -23.01 -11.82 -19.93
CA GLN A 370 -21.70 -12.01 -19.31
C GLN A 370 -21.69 -13.21 -18.37
N ILE A 371 -22.71 -13.39 -17.53
CA ILE A 371 -22.83 -14.56 -16.65
C ILE A 371 -22.93 -15.85 -17.47
N ASN A 372 -23.78 -15.88 -18.51
CA ASN A 372 -23.93 -17.04 -19.37
C ASN A 372 -22.66 -17.39 -20.16
N SER A 373 -21.75 -16.43 -20.37
CA SER A 373 -20.44 -16.70 -20.98
C SER A 373 -19.52 -17.52 -20.06
N TRP A 374 -19.70 -17.43 -18.75
CA TRP A 374 -18.94 -18.21 -17.77
C TRP A 374 -19.60 -19.56 -17.45
N SER A 375 -20.92 -19.55 -17.27
CA SER A 375 -21.73 -20.73 -16.98
C SER A 375 -23.04 -20.70 -17.77
N PRO A 376 -23.11 -21.41 -18.92
CA PRO A 376 -24.27 -21.40 -19.79
C PRO A 376 -25.55 -21.81 -19.05
N GLY A 377 -26.60 -20.98 -19.18
CA GLY A 377 -27.92 -21.19 -18.56
C GLY A 377 -28.04 -20.68 -17.13
N SER A 378 -26.96 -20.30 -16.44
CA SER A 378 -27.01 -19.80 -15.04
C SER A 378 -27.46 -18.33 -14.95
N GLY A 379 -27.40 -17.58 -16.05
CA GLY A 379 -27.64 -16.14 -16.04
C GLY A 379 -29.04 -15.76 -15.55
N SER A 380 -30.09 -16.40 -16.03
CA SER A 380 -31.47 -16.06 -15.65
C SER A 380 -31.73 -16.31 -14.16
N GLU A 381 -31.20 -17.39 -13.61
CA GLU A 381 -31.35 -17.72 -12.19
C GLU A 381 -30.67 -16.68 -11.31
N LEU A 382 -29.40 -16.31 -11.62
CA LEU A 382 -28.63 -15.35 -10.84
C LEU A 382 -29.21 -13.94 -10.94
N ILE A 383 -29.60 -13.49 -12.13
CA ILE A 383 -30.28 -12.21 -12.34
C ILE A 383 -31.54 -12.11 -11.51
N SER A 384 -32.39 -13.18 -11.52
CA SER A 384 -33.61 -13.26 -10.70
C SER A 384 -33.31 -13.21 -9.20
N LYS A 385 -32.30 -13.95 -8.71
CA LYS A 385 -31.88 -13.93 -7.30
C LYS A 385 -31.39 -12.59 -6.84
N LEU A 386 -30.78 -11.82 -7.75
CA LEU A 386 -30.29 -10.46 -7.47
C LEU A 386 -31.41 -9.41 -7.56
N GLY A 387 -32.58 -9.76 -8.13
CA GLY A 387 -33.68 -8.84 -8.38
C GLY A 387 -33.40 -7.88 -9.53
N PHE A 388 -32.56 -8.26 -10.48
CA PHE A 388 -32.27 -7.49 -11.66
C PHE A 388 -33.21 -7.78 -12.82
N LEU A 389 -33.28 -6.83 -13.75
CA LEU A 389 -33.98 -7.04 -15.04
C LEU A 389 -33.02 -7.68 -16.04
N ASP A 390 -33.56 -8.42 -17.02
CA ASP A 390 -32.75 -9.09 -18.06
C ASP A 390 -31.96 -8.14 -18.94
N ASP A 391 -32.34 -6.86 -19.01
CA ASP A 391 -31.67 -5.81 -19.74
C ASP A 391 -30.65 -5.01 -18.91
N THR A 392 -30.43 -5.39 -17.64
CA THR A 392 -29.44 -4.74 -16.77
C THR A 392 -28.06 -4.79 -17.39
N MET A 393 -27.45 -3.61 -17.59
CA MET A 393 -26.10 -3.49 -18.14
C MET A 393 -25.05 -3.69 -17.05
N THR A 394 -23.89 -4.25 -17.41
CA THR A 394 -22.77 -4.45 -16.46
C THR A 394 -22.27 -3.14 -15.83
N GLY A 395 -22.38 -2.01 -16.56
CA GLY A 395 -22.00 -0.69 -16.05
C GLY A 395 -23.04 -0.03 -15.15
N ASP A 396 -24.20 -0.63 -14.92
CA ASP A 396 -25.26 -0.12 -14.05
C ASP A 396 -25.24 -0.75 -12.66
N VAL A 397 -24.46 -1.84 -12.49
CA VAL A 397 -24.39 -2.63 -11.27
C VAL A 397 -23.52 -1.95 -10.22
N TYR A 398 -24.00 -1.86 -8.98
CA TYR A 398 -23.27 -1.25 -7.86
C TYR A 398 -22.21 -2.19 -7.28
N PRO A 399 -21.17 -1.66 -6.57
CA PRO A 399 -20.10 -2.48 -5.98
C PRO A 399 -20.62 -3.61 -5.07
N ASP A 400 -21.57 -3.30 -4.19
CA ASP A 400 -22.14 -4.30 -3.26
C ASP A 400 -22.99 -5.36 -3.98
N GLU A 401 -23.62 -4.99 -5.10
CA GLU A 401 -24.35 -5.92 -5.95
C GLU A 401 -23.41 -6.88 -6.70
N PHE A 402 -22.23 -6.38 -7.15
CA PHE A 402 -21.18 -7.25 -7.68
C PHE A 402 -20.62 -8.20 -6.63
N LYS A 403 -20.43 -7.76 -5.38
CA LYS A 403 -20.03 -8.64 -4.28
C LYS A 403 -21.06 -9.74 -4.08
N ARG A 404 -22.35 -9.37 -4.01
CA ARG A 404 -23.46 -10.33 -3.88
C ARG A 404 -23.54 -11.29 -5.07
N LEU A 405 -23.34 -10.81 -6.30
CA LEU A 405 -23.27 -11.68 -7.48
C LEU A 405 -22.15 -12.71 -7.33
N PHE A 406 -20.96 -12.28 -6.96
CA PHE A 406 -19.81 -13.16 -6.75
C PHE A 406 -20.11 -14.23 -5.68
N GLU A 407 -20.70 -13.83 -4.56
CA GLU A 407 -21.07 -14.75 -3.48
C GLU A 407 -22.12 -15.79 -3.90
N LEU A 408 -23.09 -15.39 -4.72
CA LEU A 408 -24.07 -16.33 -5.30
C LEU A 408 -23.40 -17.28 -6.30
N MET A 409 -22.40 -16.83 -7.05
CA MET A 409 -21.61 -17.69 -7.94
C MET A 409 -20.81 -18.71 -7.13
N GLU A 410 -20.13 -18.29 -6.03
CA GLU A 410 -19.40 -19.18 -5.13
C GLU A 410 -20.30 -20.26 -4.48
N GLN A 411 -21.57 -19.93 -4.21
CA GLN A 411 -22.54 -20.89 -3.69
C GLN A 411 -23.05 -21.88 -4.74
N SER A 412 -22.92 -21.54 -6.01
CA SER A 412 -23.41 -22.36 -7.11
C SER A 412 -22.28 -23.27 -7.62
N GLY A 413 -22.43 -24.60 -7.43
CA GLY A 413 -21.47 -25.58 -7.94
C GLY A 413 -21.19 -25.48 -9.45
N ASN A 414 -22.09 -24.83 -10.21
CA ASN A 414 -21.93 -24.64 -11.65
C ASN A 414 -20.76 -23.72 -12.02
N PHE A 415 -20.28 -22.87 -11.10
CA PHE A 415 -19.19 -21.95 -11.37
C PHE A 415 -17.82 -22.50 -11.00
N THR A 416 -17.72 -23.45 -10.09
CA THR A 416 -16.45 -24.11 -9.72
C THR A 416 -15.82 -24.86 -10.90
N GLU A 417 -16.62 -25.27 -11.87
CA GLU A 417 -16.21 -25.92 -13.12
C GLU A 417 -16.19 -24.95 -14.31
N SER A 418 -16.35 -23.64 -14.06
CA SER A 418 -16.38 -22.63 -15.13
C SER A 418 -14.95 -22.26 -15.57
N TRP A 419 -14.81 -21.87 -16.84
CA TRP A 419 -13.54 -21.39 -17.38
C TRP A 419 -12.98 -20.16 -16.65
N LEU A 420 -13.81 -19.39 -15.94
CA LEU A 420 -13.37 -18.29 -15.09
C LEU A 420 -12.41 -18.77 -13.98
N TYR A 421 -12.67 -19.95 -13.41
CA TYR A 421 -11.79 -20.59 -12.44
C TYR A 421 -10.58 -21.23 -13.11
N GLU A 422 -10.75 -21.83 -14.27
CA GLU A 422 -9.63 -22.41 -15.05
C GLU A 422 -8.61 -21.33 -15.41
N GLU A 423 -9.05 -20.16 -15.90
CA GLU A 423 -8.17 -19.04 -16.21
C GLU A 423 -7.45 -18.50 -14.97
N THR A 424 -8.10 -18.55 -13.79
CA THR A 424 -7.47 -18.18 -12.52
C THR A 424 -6.39 -19.20 -12.14
N LEU A 425 -6.66 -20.49 -12.30
CA LEU A 425 -5.70 -21.57 -12.02
C LEU A 425 -4.52 -21.55 -12.99
N GLU A 426 -4.73 -21.29 -14.28
CA GLU A 426 -3.66 -21.18 -15.27
C GLU A 426 -2.76 -19.97 -14.99
N THR A 427 -3.32 -18.82 -14.62
CA THR A 427 -2.55 -17.63 -14.25
C THR A 427 -1.74 -17.85 -12.96
N THR A 428 -2.20 -18.68 -12.04
CA THR A 428 -1.44 -19.06 -10.83
C THR A 428 -0.34 -20.07 -11.13
N ASN A 429 -0.55 -21.02 -12.05
CA ASN A 429 0.43 -22.07 -12.40
C ASN A 429 1.56 -21.57 -13.33
N THR A 430 1.29 -20.62 -14.22
CA THR A 430 2.34 -20.03 -15.09
C THR A 430 3.29 -19.11 -14.32
N GLY A 431 3.01 -18.81 -13.06
CA GLY A 431 3.90 -18.09 -12.14
C GLY A 431 4.99 -18.97 -11.49
N HIS A 432 4.99 -20.30 -11.72
CA HIS A 432 5.92 -21.24 -11.09
C HIS A 432 6.93 -21.90 -12.05
N SER A 433 6.98 -21.49 -13.31
CA SER A 433 7.97 -21.98 -14.30
C SER A 433 9.05 -20.96 -14.62
#